data_f49d7d278fd3d96a67895573a0dfca56
#
_entry.id   f49d7d278fd3d96a67895573a0dfca56
#
_cell.length_a   1.000
_cell.length_b   1.000
_cell.length_c   1.000
_cell.angle_alpha   90.00
_cell.angle_beta   90.00
_cell.angle_gamma   90.00
#
_symmetry.space_group_name_H-M   'P 1'
#
loop_
_entity.id
_entity.type
_entity.pdbx_description
1 polymer ?
#
loop_
_entity_poly.entity_id
_entity_poly.type
_entity_poly.pdbx_seq_one_letter_code
_entity_poly.pdbx_strand_id
1 'polypeptide(L)'
;MRKRMSGTTERPRLCVHRSTRHIRAQVIDDLSGRTLVSASSLDTEVKTIIKGGGNIAASKVVGKIVAERARAKGIDKVVFDRGGYQYHGRVQALAEAAREAGLKF
;
A
#
# COMPACT_ATOMS: atom_id res chain seq x y z
N MET A 1 2.87 -24.60 12.55
CA MET A 1 3.53 -23.28 12.51
C MET A 1 2.92 -22.43 11.41
N ARG A 2 2.70 -21.22 11.71
CA ARG A 2 2.07 -20.31 10.77
C ARG A 2 3.11 -19.77 9.77
N LYS A 3 2.82 -19.85 8.48
CA LYS A 3 3.69 -19.27 7.47
C LYS A 3 3.64 -17.74 7.53
N ARG A 4 4.79 -17.12 7.48
CA ARG A 4 4.86 -15.68 7.31
C ARG A 4 4.68 -15.33 5.84
N MET A 5 3.90 -14.30 5.58
CA MET A 5 3.79 -13.76 4.25
C MET A 5 5.08 -13.03 3.91
N SER A 6 5.65 -13.34 2.75
CA SER A 6 6.85 -12.64 2.28
C SER A 6 6.73 -12.34 0.79
N GLY A 7 7.33 -11.23 0.40
CA GLY A 7 7.39 -10.82 -0.99
C GLY A 7 8.71 -11.19 -1.64
N THR A 8 8.69 -11.33 -2.95
CA THR A 8 9.88 -11.60 -3.76
C THR A 8 10.07 -10.47 -4.76
N THR A 9 11.16 -10.51 -5.52
CA THR A 9 11.40 -9.51 -6.57
C THR A 9 10.29 -9.53 -7.62
N GLU A 10 9.77 -10.72 -7.95
CA GLU A 10 8.70 -10.86 -8.95
C GLU A 10 7.33 -10.49 -8.40
N ARG A 11 7.11 -10.75 -7.12
CA ARG A 11 5.84 -10.45 -6.45
C ARG A 11 6.15 -9.87 -5.07
N PRO A 12 6.50 -8.58 -5.01
CA PRO A 12 6.80 -7.94 -3.75
C PRO A 12 5.58 -7.88 -2.83
N ARG A 13 5.82 -7.62 -1.56
CA ARG A 13 4.77 -7.52 -0.55
C ARG A 13 4.27 -6.08 -0.44
N LEU A 14 2.97 -5.89 -0.66
CA LEU A 14 2.30 -4.61 -0.40
C LEU A 14 1.86 -4.62 1.06
N CYS A 15 2.53 -3.84 1.89
CA CYS A 15 2.33 -3.80 3.32
C CYS A 15 1.65 -2.48 3.72
N VAL A 16 0.63 -2.57 4.58
CA VAL A 16 -0.13 -1.42 5.06
C VAL A 16 0.18 -1.16 6.53
N HIS A 17 0.42 0.10 6.86
CA HIS A 17 0.55 0.57 8.24
C HIS A 17 -0.43 1.70 8.45
N ARG A 18 -1.15 1.67 9.56
CA ARG A 18 -2.09 2.74 9.88
C ARG A 18 -1.98 3.17 11.34
N SER A 19 -2.23 4.45 11.55
CA SER A 19 -2.43 5.02 12.87
C SER A 19 -3.77 5.76 12.87
N THR A 20 -4.12 6.41 13.96
CA THR A 20 -5.37 7.17 14.08
C THR A 20 -5.48 8.24 13.00
N ARG A 21 -4.38 8.94 12.69
CA ARG A 21 -4.38 10.11 11.81
C ARG A 21 -3.79 9.86 10.43
N HIS A 22 -3.09 8.75 10.23
CA HIS A 22 -2.36 8.52 8.98
C HIS A 22 -2.43 7.07 8.55
N ILE A 23 -2.20 6.87 7.26
CA ILE A 23 -2.08 5.55 6.67
C ILE A 23 -0.90 5.56 5.69
N ARG A 24 -0.19 4.45 5.61
CA ARG A 24 0.99 4.31 4.77
C ARG A 24 0.98 2.94 4.11
N ALA A 25 1.46 2.89 2.87
CA ALA A 25 1.64 1.65 2.14
C ALA A 25 3.06 1.57 1.62
N GLN A 26 3.64 0.37 1.66
CA GLN A 26 4.99 0.11 1.17
C GLN A 26 4.98 -1.16 0.33
N VAL A 27 5.70 -1.14 -0.78
CA VAL A 27 5.96 -2.34 -1.58
C VAL A 27 7.38 -2.78 -1.29
N ILE A 28 7.53 -3.96 -0.70
CA ILE A 28 8.79 -4.44 -0.11
C ILE A 28 9.23 -5.71 -0.81
N ASP A 29 10.51 -5.74 -1.21
CA ASP A 29 11.18 -6.96 -1.64
C ASP A 29 11.87 -7.58 -0.43
N ASP A 30 11.29 -8.66 0.10
CA ASP A 30 11.83 -9.28 1.32
C ASP A 30 13.14 -10.02 1.09
N LEU A 31 13.46 -10.38 -0.15
CA LEU A 31 14.73 -11.04 -0.45
C LEU A 31 15.91 -10.09 -0.30
N SER A 32 15.75 -8.84 -0.73
CA SER A 32 16.80 -7.84 -0.60
C SER A 32 16.63 -6.97 0.64
N GLY A 33 15.49 -7.05 1.31
CA GLY A 33 15.16 -6.21 2.45
C GLY A 33 14.89 -4.76 2.09
N ARG A 34 14.54 -4.48 0.84
CA ARG A 34 14.37 -3.11 0.35
C ARG A 34 12.92 -2.73 0.16
N THR A 35 12.59 -1.49 0.53
CA THR A 35 11.33 -0.88 0.15
C THR A 35 11.47 -0.33 -1.27
N LEU A 36 10.70 -0.87 -2.20
CA LEU A 36 10.78 -0.50 -3.60
C LEU A 36 10.03 0.79 -3.90
N VAL A 37 8.83 0.93 -3.36
CA VAL A 37 8.02 2.15 -3.43
C VAL A 37 7.23 2.29 -2.15
N SER A 38 6.81 3.52 -1.86
CA SER A 38 5.95 3.80 -0.72
C SER A 38 5.03 4.98 -1.03
N ALA A 39 3.95 5.09 -0.27
CA ALA A 39 3.07 6.25 -0.28
C ALA A 39 2.45 6.40 1.10
N SER A 40 2.23 7.64 1.51
CA SER A 40 1.71 7.95 2.84
C SER A 40 0.79 9.15 2.75
N SER A 41 -0.19 9.21 3.66
CA SER A 41 -1.01 10.40 3.82
C SER A 41 -0.17 11.63 4.23
N LEU A 42 1.08 11.42 4.66
CA LEU A 42 2.02 12.49 4.97
C LEU A 42 2.79 13.00 3.76
N ASP A 43 2.76 12.30 2.63
CA ASP A 43 3.45 12.72 1.41
C ASP A 43 2.85 14.01 0.88
N THR A 44 3.70 14.92 0.40
CA THR A 44 3.26 16.20 -0.15
C THR A 44 2.25 16.01 -1.28
N GLU A 45 2.51 15.06 -2.20
CA GLU A 45 1.62 14.76 -3.31
C GLU A 45 0.24 14.33 -2.83
N VAL A 46 0.19 13.52 -1.77
CA VAL A 46 -1.07 13.06 -1.20
C VAL A 46 -1.78 14.20 -0.46
N LYS A 47 -1.04 15.00 0.31
CA LYS A 47 -1.61 16.11 1.08
C LYS A 47 -2.29 17.17 0.22
N THR A 48 -1.85 17.35 -1.02
CA THR A 48 -2.49 18.32 -1.92
C THR A 48 -3.87 17.86 -2.38
N ILE A 49 -4.17 16.57 -2.27
CA ILE A 49 -5.43 15.96 -2.73
C ILE A 49 -6.41 15.78 -1.58
N ILE A 50 -5.89 15.45 -0.38
CA ILE A 50 -6.74 15.10 0.77
C ILE A 50 -6.72 16.19 1.84
N LYS A 51 -7.78 16.22 2.64
CA LYS A 51 -7.89 17.18 3.76
C LYS A 51 -7.55 16.55 5.10
N GLY A 52 -7.44 15.26 5.21
CA GLY A 52 -7.10 14.58 6.45
C GLY A 52 -6.54 13.23 6.14
N GLY A 53 -5.61 12.75 6.97
CA GLY A 53 -4.84 11.54 6.70
C GLY A 53 -5.45 10.26 7.25
N GLY A 54 -6.44 10.36 8.13
CA GLY A 54 -6.96 9.22 8.88
C GLY A 54 -8.32 8.72 8.43
N ASN A 55 -8.78 9.04 7.22
CA ASN A 55 -10.10 8.65 6.74
C ASN A 55 -10.01 7.74 5.52
N ILE A 56 -11.17 7.23 5.09
CA ILE A 56 -11.27 6.33 3.93
C ILE A 56 -10.84 7.03 2.65
N ALA A 57 -11.18 8.30 2.49
CA ALA A 57 -10.79 9.07 1.30
C ALA A 57 -9.27 9.15 1.17
N ALA A 58 -8.57 9.40 2.27
CA ALA A 58 -7.10 9.41 2.28
C ALA A 58 -6.54 8.04 1.92
N SER A 59 -7.14 6.97 2.43
CA SER A 59 -6.71 5.61 2.14
C SER A 59 -6.82 5.28 0.66
N LYS A 60 -7.89 5.72 0.01
CA LYS A 60 -8.06 5.53 -1.44
C LYS A 60 -6.99 6.25 -2.23
N VAL A 61 -6.64 7.47 -1.83
CA VAL A 61 -5.58 8.24 -2.51
C VAL A 61 -4.22 7.57 -2.32
N VAL A 62 -3.91 7.14 -1.10
CA VAL A 62 -2.65 6.44 -0.82
C VAL A 62 -2.56 5.15 -1.63
N GLY A 63 -3.64 4.36 -1.70
CA GLY A 63 -3.68 3.14 -2.49
C GLY A 63 -3.43 3.39 -3.97
N LYS A 64 -4.09 4.40 -4.53
CA LYS A 64 -3.89 4.79 -5.93
C LYS A 64 -2.45 5.22 -6.19
N ILE A 65 -1.90 6.08 -5.33
CA ILE A 65 -0.55 6.62 -5.51
C ILE A 65 0.50 5.52 -5.41
N VAL A 66 0.41 4.63 -4.41
CA VAL A 66 1.40 3.56 -4.28
C VAL A 66 1.35 2.61 -5.48
N ALA A 67 0.15 2.34 -6.00
CA ALA A 67 -0.01 1.50 -7.18
C ALA A 67 0.60 2.16 -8.42
N GLU A 68 0.37 3.44 -8.61
CA GLU A 68 0.95 4.19 -9.74
C GLU A 68 2.48 4.20 -9.66
N ARG A 69 3.02 4.43 -8.47
CA ARG A 69 4.47 4.43 -8.25
C ARG A 69 5.08 3.04 -8.49
N ALA A 70 4.39 1.99 -8.08
CA ALA A 70 4.83 0.61 -8.30
C ALA A 70 4.83 0.28 -9.79
N ARG A 71 3.77 0.63 -10.50
CA ARG A 71 3.67 0.36 -11.94
C ARG A 71 4.70 1.15 -12.74
N ALA A 72 5.03 2.36 -12.30
CA ALA A 72 6.09 3.14 -12.93
C ALA A 72 7.45 2.45 -12.84
N LYS A 73 7.64 1.56 -11.86
CA LYS A 73 8.84 0.73 -11.72
C LYS A 73 8.69 -0.66 -12.32
N GLY A 74 7.61 -0.91 -13.05
CA GLY A 74 7.38 -2.21 -13.68
C GLY A 74 6.80 -3.26 -12.74
N ILE A 75 6.31 -2.87 -11.57
CA ILE A 75 5.70 -3.78 -10.60
C ILE A 75 4.20 -3.76 -10.81
N ASP A 76 3.60 -4.90 -11.15
CA ASP A 76 2.16 -5.00 -11.30
C ASP A 76 1.52 -6.10 -10.44
N LYS A 77 2.31 -7.06 -9.97
CA LYS A 77 1.85 -8.16 -9.12
C LYS A 77 2.46 -8.02 -7.73
N VAL A 78 1.62 -8.09 -6.70
CA VAL A 78 2.07 -8.02 -5.31
C VAL A 78 1.32 -9.03 -4.47
N VAL A 79 1.89 -9.35 -3.31
CA VAL A 79 1.22 -10.10 -2.25
C VAL A 79 0.72 -9.06 -1.25
N PHE A 80 -0.56 -9.08 -0.93
CA PHE A 80 -1.13 -8.09 -0.01
C PHE A 80 -0.97 -8.54 1.44
N ASP A 81 -0.25 -7.73 2.23
CA ASP A 81 -0.08 -7.93 3.66
C ASP A 81 -0.75 -6.78 4.41
N ARG A 82 -1.86 -7.07 5.04
CA ARG A 82 -2.62 -6.06 5.78
C ARG A 82 -2.05 -5.77 7.18
N GLY A 83 -0.89 -6.37 7.53
CA GLY A 83 -0.19 -6.06 8.78
C GLY A 83 -0.93 -6.45 10.05
N GLY A 84 -1.78 -7.46 9.99
CA GLY A 84 -2.59 -7.88 11.13
C GLY A 84 -3.88 -7.10 11.28
N TYR A 85 -4.11 -6.05 10.51
CA TYR A 85 -5.38 -5.31 10.53
C TYR A 85 -6.48 -6.10 9.85
N GLN A 86 -7.73 -5.88 10.27
CA GLN A 86 -8.86 -6.47 9.58
C GLN A 86 -9.00 -5.86 8.17
N TYR A 87 -9.43 -6.68 7.21
CA TYR A 87 -9.71 -6.20 5.86
C TYR A 87 -11.03 -5.45 5.86
N HIS A 88 -11.00 -4.22 6.38
CA HIS A 88 -12.19 -3.41 6.59
C HIS A 88 -11.81 -1.93 6.60
N GLY A 89 -12.76 -1.07 6.29
CA GLY A 89 -12.59 0.38 6.37
C GLY A 89 -11.42 0.89 5.54
N ARG A 90 -10.47 1.53 6.22
CA ARG A 90 -9.31 2.15 5.56
C ARG A 90 -8.41 1.14 4.83
N VAL A 91 -8.19 -0.02 5.43
CA VAL A 91 -7.35 -1.05 4.82
C VAL A 91 -7.99 -1.59 3.54
N GLN A 92 -9.28 -1.87 3.58
CA GLN A 92 -10.03 -2.31 2.41
C GLN A 92 -10.04 -1.24 1.32
N ALA A 93 -10.27 0.01 1.69
CA ALA A 93 -10.30 1.13 0.74
C ALA A 93 -8.96 1.30 0.01
N LEU A 94 -7.85 1.19 0.75
CA LEU A 94 -6.51 1.25 0.16
C LEU A 94 -6.29 0.10 -0.81
N ALA A 95 -6.63 -1.13 -0.42
CA ALA A 95 -6.43 -2.30 -1.26
C ALA A 95 -7.26 -2.23 -2.54
N GLU A 96 -8.53 -1.83 -2.44
CA GLU A 96 -9.39 -1.71 -3.62
C GLU A 96 -8.91 -0.62 -4.56
N ALA A 97 -8.48 0.52 -4.03
CA ALA A 97 -7.94 1.60 -4.86
C ALA A 97 -6.65 1.16 -5.58
N ALA A 98 -5.79 0.41 -4.90
CA ALA A 98 -4.58 -0.11 -5.52
C ALA A 98 -4.90 -1.09 -6.65
N ARG A 99 -5.90 -1.95 -6.47
CA ARG A 99 -6.37 -2.86 -7.53
C ARG A 99 -6.92 -2.09 -8.72
N GLU A 100 -7.74 -1.08 -8.48
CA GLU A 100 -8.30 -0.24 -9.54
C GLU A 100 -7.21 0.47 -10.33
N ALA A 101 -6.12 0.84 -9.67
CA ALA A 101 -4.98 1.50 -10.33
C ALA A 101 -4.05 0.50 -11.05
N GLY A 102 -4.37 -0.79 -10.99
CA GLY A 102 -3.70 -1.79 -11.80
C GLY A 102 -2.83 -2.80 -11.09
N LEU A 103 -2.71 -2.74 -9.77
CA LEU A 103 -2.00 -3.79 -9.04
C LEU A 103 -2.84 -5.06 -8.97
N LYS A 104 -2.18 -6.20 -9.09
CA LYS A 104 -2.82 -7.51 -9.07
C LYS A 104 -2.46 -8.27 -7.80
N PHE A 105 -3.48 -8.59 -7.05
CA PHE A 105 -3.34 -9.40 -5.84
C PHE A 105 -4.68 -9.91 -5.36
#